data_723496a9ff7c9882db71a79f0982b579
#
_entry.id   723496a9ff7c9882db71a79f0982b579
#
_cell.length_a   1.000
_cell.length_b   1.000
_cell.length_c   1.000
_cell.angle_alpha   90.00
_cell.angle_beta   90.00
_cell.angle_gamma   90.00
#
_symmetry.space_group_name_H-M   'P 1'
#
loop_
_entity.id
_entity.type
_entity.pdbx_description
1 polymer ?
#
loop_
_entity_poly.entity_id
_entity_poly.type
_entity_poly.pdbx_seq_one_letter_code
_entity_poly.pdbx_strand_id
1 'polypeptide(L)'
;MEHIWSLCDQVVSISEYRAQLYSYLCNRMSAIAPNLTALVGELVGARLISHAGSIMNLAKQPASTIQILGAEKALFRALKTKHDTPKYGLLYHSSLVGMAPPKMKGKMARMVATKAALSTRLDALADADSKSDLSAPTIGAESRAKLEARARGLDHVQSISGIRANRGADDGYKQKAFAMES
;
A
#
# COMPACT_ATOMS: atom_id res chain seq x y z
N MET A 1 13.60 -28.94 31.91
CA MET A 1 14.39 -28.86 30.66
C MET A 1 13.60 -29.41 29.46
N GLU A 2 12.96 -30.56 29.57
CA GLU A 2 12.21 -31.21 28.48
C GLU A 2 11.12 -30.33 27.84
N HIS A 3 10.36 -29.60 28.64
CA HIS A 3 9.34 -28.69 28.13
C HIS A 3 9.90 -27.54 27.28
N ILE A 4 11.13 -27.09 27.59
CA ILE A 4 11.79 -26.04 26.81
C ILE A 4 12.19 -26.57 25.44
N TRP A 5 12.76 -27.78 25.38
CA TRP A 5 13.11 -28.41 24.13
C TRP A 5 11.89 -28.67 23.26
N SER A 6 10.81 -29.19 23.85
CA SER A 6 9.55 -29.42 23.15
C SER A 6 8.96 -28.11 22.56
N LEU A 7 9.02 -27.01 23.31
CA LEU A 7 8.59 -25.70 22.79
C LEU A 7 9.48 -25.20 21.66
N CYS A 8 10.79 -25.37 21.75
CA CYS A 8 11.72 -25.01 20.69
C CYS A 8 11.42 -25.78 19.40
N ASP A 9 11.21 -27.10 19.50
CA ASP A 9 10.88 -27.96 18.35
C ASP A 9 9.56 -27.53 17.70
N GLN A 10 8.54 -27.18 18.50
CA GLN A 10 7.27 -26.66 17.99
C GLN A 10 7.45 -25.34 17.26
N VAL A 11 8.24 -24.41 17.81
CA VAL A 11 8.50 -23.10 17.17
C VAL A 11 9.22 -23.28 15.84
N VAL A 12 10.21 -24.15 15.77
CA VAL A 12 10.93 -24.47 14.52
C VAL A 12 9.97 -25.05 13.49
N SER A 13 9.20 -26.06 13.87
CA SER A 13 8.20 -26.70 12.97
C SER A 13 7.17 -25.70 12.42
N ILE A 14 6.64 -24.83 13.29
CA ILE A 14 5.68 -23.79 12.87
C ILE A 14 6.35 -22.77 11.94
N SER A 15 7.61 -22.41 12.19
CA SER A 15 8.37 -21.51 11.34
C SER A 15 8.61 -22.07 9.93
N GLU A 16 8.95 -23.34 9.83
CA GLU A 16 9.11 -24.05 8.57
C GLU A 16 7.77 -24.13 7.80
N TYR A 17 6.70 -24.50 8.49
CA TYR A 17 5.36 -24.56 7.91
C TYR A 17 4.90 -23.17 7.40
N ARG A 18 5.18 -22.11 8.15
CA ARG A 18 4.90 -20.73 7.71
C ARG A 18 5.64 -20.38 6.42
N ALA A 19 6.92 -20.77 6.29
CA ALA A 19 7.71 -20.54 5.07
C ALA A 19 7.12 -21.28 3.86
N GLN A 20 6.70 -22.53 4.05
CA GLN A 20 6.04 -23.31 3.00
C GLN A 20 4.71 -22.69 2.56
N LEU A 21 3.88 -22.26 3.51
CA LEU A 21 2.63 -21.56 3.22
C LEU A 21 2.86 -20.25 2.47
N TYR A 22 3.88 -19.49 2.82
CA TYR A 22 4.22 -18.26 2.12
C TYR A 22 4.63 -18.54 0.66
N SER A 23 5.48 -19.53 0.43
CA SER A 23 5.86 -19.97 -0.92
C SER A 23 4.65 -20.41 -1.74
N TYR A 24 3.76 -21.21 -1.14
CA TYR A 24 2.51 -21.61 -1.79
C TYR A 24 1.63 -20.39 -2.15
N LEU A 25 1.48 -19.43 -1.22
CA LEU A 25 0.71 -18.21 -1.45
C LEU A 25 1.30 -17.39 -2.61
N CYS A 26 2.61 -17.21 -2.67
CA CYS A 26 3.28 -16.51 -3.77
C CYS A 26 2.97 -17.15 -5.13
N ASN A 27 3.10 -18.48 -5.23
CA ASN A 27 2.81 -19.22 -6.46
C ASN A 27 1.34 -19.08 -6.86
N ARG A 28 0.42 -19.16 -5.92
CA ARG A 28 -1.03 -19.00 -6.19
C ARG A 28 -1.37 -17.58 -6.62
N MET A 29 -0.79 -16.57 -5.95
CA MET A 29 -1.04 -15.17 -6.29
C MET A 29 -0.50 -14.80 -7.67
N SER A 30 0.66 -15.32 -8.05
CA SER A 30 1.22 -15.13 -9.40
C SER A 30 0.31 -15.70 -10.50
N ALA A 31 -0.36 -16.83 -10.22
CA ALA A 31 -1.29 -17.46 -11.17
C ALA A 31 -2.66 -16.75 -11.23
N ILE A 32 -3.19 -16.26 -10.09
CA ILE A 32 -4.54 -15.71 -10.00
C ILE A 32 -4.57 -14.22 -10.36
N ALA A 33 -3.62 -13.43 -9.84
CA ALA A 33 -3.63 -11.98 -9.92
C ALA A 33 -2.21 -11.42 -10.16
N PRO A 34 -1.59 -11.67 -11.32
CA PRO A 34 -0.22 -11.26 -11.60
C PRO A 34 -0.02 -9.75 -11.58
N ASN A 35 -0.95 -8.98 -12.16
CA ASN A 35 -0.84 -7.51 -12.21
C ASN A 35 -1.05 -6.86 -10.84
N LEU A 36 -2.02 -7.35 -10.06
CA LEU A 36 -2.22 -6.87 -8.69
C LEU A 36 -1.00 -7.19 -7.81
N THR A 37 -0.45 -8.39 -7.94
CA THR A 37 0.73 -8.85 -7.18
C THR A 37 1.96 -8.00 -7.51
N ALA A 38 2.23 -7.73 -8.79
CA ALA A 38 3.33 -6.87 -9.21
C ALA A 38 3.22 -5.44 -8.64
N LEU A 39 1.99 -4.94 -8.47
CA LEU A 39 1.74 -3.58 -7.99
C LEU A 39 1.87 -3.44 -6.47
N VAL A 40 1.19 -4.28 -5.69
CA VAL A 40 1.06 -4.13 -4.22
C VAL A 40 1.81 -5.18 -3.42
N GLY A 41 2.29 -6.23 -4.06
CA GLY A 41 2.94 -7.40 -3.45
C GLY A 41 1.95 -8.52 -3.12
N GLU A 42 2.49 -9.72 -2.95
CA GLU A 42 1.74 -10.97 -2.80
C GLU A 42 0.85 -10.95 -1.56
N LEU A 43 1.41 -10.59 -0.42
CA LEU A 43 0.73 -10.64 0.86
C LEU A 43 -0.41 -9.62 0.95
N VAL A 44 -0.19 -8.40 0.45
CA VAL A 44 -1.21 -7.35 0.46
C VAL A 44 -2.30 -7.68 -0.55
N GLY A 45 -1.94 -8.16 -1.75
CA GLY A 45 -2.87 -8.63 -2.76
C GLY A 45 -3.78 -9.75 -2.25
N ALA A 46 -3.19 -10.77 -1.60
CA ALA A 46 -3.94 -11.88 -1.00
C ALA A 46 -4.90 -11.40 0.10
N ARG A 47 -4.48 -10.48 0.96
CA ARG A 47 -5.35 -9.90 1.99
C ARG A 47 -6.52 -9.12 1.40
N LEU A 48 -6.30 -8.35 0.33
CA LEU A 48 -7.35 -7.62 -0.37
C LEU A 48 -8.39 -8.57 -0.96
N ILE A 49 -7.95 -9.63 -1.64
CA ILE A 49 -8.84 -10.65 -2.23
C ILE A 49 -9.61 -11.39 -1.14
N SER A 50 -8.93 -11.81 -0.07
CA SER A 50 -9.55 -12.50 1.07
C SER A 50 -10.61 -11.62 1.76
N HIS A 51 -10.33 -10.34 1.93
CA HIS A 51 -11.27 -9.41 2.56
C HIS A 51 -12.50 -9.11 1.68
N ALA A 52 -12.32 -9.07 0.37
CA ALA A 52 -13.41 -8.92 -0.59
C ALA A 52 -14.18 -10.23 -0.84
N GLY A 53 -13.65 -11.38 -0.42
CA GLY A 53 -14.18 -12.72 -0.60
C GLY A 53 -13.83 -13.37 -1.93
N SER A 54 -13.61 -12.61 -3.01
CA SER A 54 -13.15 -13.09 -4.30
C SER A 54 -12.51 -11.98 -5.13
N ILE A 55 -11.71 -12.35 -6.15
CA ILE A 55 -11.15 -11.40 -7.10
C ILE A 55 -12.23 -10.67 -7.90
N MET A 56 -13.32 -11.37 -8.28
CA MET A 56 -14.45 -10.78 -8.99
C MET A 56 -15.19 -9.75 -8.14
N ASN A 57 -15.35 -9.99 -6.85
CA ASN A 57 -15.94 -9.02 -5.94
C ASN A 57 -15.01 -7.79 -5.75
N LEU A 58 -13.71 -8.01 -5.65
CA LEU A 58 -12.73 -6.92 -5.57
C LEU A 58 -12.74 -6.06 -6.84
N ALA A 59 -12.87 -6.67 -8.02
CA ALA A 59 -12.94 -5.98 -9.31
C ALA A 59 -14.18 -5.09 -9.46
N LYS A 60 -15.30 -5.46 -8.82
CA LYS A 60 -16.53 -4.65 -8.80
C LYS A 60 -16.43 -3.43 -7.89
N GLN A 61 -15.52 -3.45 -6.92
CA GLN A 61 -15.37 -2.36 -5.97
C GLN A 61 -14.73 -1.12 -6.61
N PRO A 62 -15.18 0.08 -6.26
CA PRO A 62 -14.53 1.32 -6.67
C PRO A 62 -13.19 1.49 -5.94
N ALA A 63 -12.28 2.24 -6.54
CA ALA A 63 -10.94 2.50 -5.97
C ALA A 63 -10.99 3.15 -4.58
N SER A 64 -12.01 3.96 -4.30
CA SER A 64 -12.22 4.56 -2.98
C SER A 64 -12.50 3.54 -1.89
N THR A 65 -13.24 2.47 -2.19
CA THR A 65 -13.50 1.36 -1.28
C THR A 65 -12.23 0.54 -1.07
N ILE A 66 -11.49 0.22 -2.15
CA ILE A 66 -10.21 -0.50 -2.07
C ILE A 66 -9.19 0.27 -1.22
N GLN A 67 -9.19 1.61 -1.28
CA GLN A 67 -8.33 2.45 -0.46
C GLN A 67 -8.53 2.25 1.04
N ILE A 68 -9.79 2.06 1.46
CA ILE A 68 -10.18 2.02 2.89
C ILE A 68 -10.40 0.58 3.36
N LEU A 69 -10.35 -0.39 2.46
CA LEU A 69 -10.59 -1.81 2.77
C LEU A 69 -9.72 -2.26 3.96
N GLY A 70 -10.36 -2.87 4.97
CA GLY A 70 -9.74 -3.25 6.24
C GLY A 70 -9.78 -2.16 7.34
N ALA A 71 -10.25 -0.96 7.03
CA ALA A 71 -10.45 0.13 8.00
C ALA A 71 -11.93 0.55 8.15
N GLU A 72 -12.87 -0.31 7.76
CA GLU A 72 -14.31 -0.01 7.73
C GLU A 72 -14.85 0.37 9.10
N LYS A 73 -14.47 -0.39 10.14
CA LYS A 73 -14.89 -0.11 11.53
C LYS A 73 -14.43 1.26 12.00
N ALA A 74 -13.20 1.65 11.65
CA ALA A 74 -12.66 2.96 11.96
C ALA A 74 -13.39 4.07 11.19
N LEU A 75 -13.71 3.84 9.91
CA LEU A 75 -14.49 4.74 9.09
C LEU A 75 -15.88 5.00 9.70
N PHE A 76 -16.63 3.94 10.02
CA PHE A 76 -17.96 4.08 10.63
C PHE A 76 -17.92 4.77 11.97
N ARG A 77 -16.89 4.51 12.79
CA ARG A 77 -16.70 5.21 14.07
C ARG A 77 -16.44 6.70 13.84
N ALA A 78 -15.52 7.03 12.92
CA ALA A 78 -15.20 8.43 12.60
C ALA A 78 -16.42 9.20 12.08
N LEU A 79 -17.25 8.58 11.24
CA LEU A 79 -18.49 9.19 10.74
C LEU A 79 -19.50 9.47 11.87
N LYS A 80 -19.65 8.52 12.81
CA LYS A 80 -20.55 8.71 13.99
C LYS A 80 -20.07 9.81 14.92
N THR A 81 -18.77 9.91 15.16
CA THR A 81 -18.17 10.85 16.10
C THR A 81 -17.75 12.16 15.43
N LYS A 82 -17.97 12.32 14.12
CA LYS A 82 -17.56 13.50 13.32
C LYS A 82 -16.06 13.82 13.42
N HIS A 83 -15.22 12.80 13.57
CA HIS A 83 -13.76 12.89 13.52
C HIS A 83 -13.22 12.64 12.13
N ASP A 84 -11.91 12.89 11.94
CA ASP A 84 -11.21 12.63 10.69
C ASP A 84 -11.33 11.17 10.25
N THR A 85 -11.72 10.95 9.00
CA THR A 85 -11.87 9.62 8.42
C THR A 85 -10.50 8.99 8.11
N PRO A 86 -10.36 7.64 8.21
CA PRO A 86 -9.13 6.97 7.88
C PRO A 86 -8.78 7.19 6.39
N LYS A 87 -7.52 7.49 6.12
CA LYS A 87 -7.03 7.80 4.77
C LYS A 87 -6.58 6.56 4.00
N TYR A 88 -6.38 5.44 4.67
CA TYR A 88 -5.91 4.17 4.11
C TYR A 88 -6.28 2.99 5.02
N GLY A 89 -6.36 1.78 4.43
CA GLY A 89 -6.60 0.52 5.11
C GLY A 89 -5.47 -0.48 4.89
N LEU A 90 -5.77 -1.69 4.37
CA LEU A 90 -4.80 -2.76 4.09
C LEU A 90 -3.66 -2.31 3.16
N LEU A 91 -3.92 -1.39 2.24
CA LEU A 91 -2.92 -0.84 1.33
C LEU A 91 -1.76 -0.12 2.02
N TYR A 92 -1.91 0.25 3.31
CA TYR A 92 -0.82 0.82 4.09
C TYR A 92 0.42 -0.08 4.14
N HIS A 93 0.22 -1.39 4.12
CA HIS A 93 1.28 -2.40 4.19
C HIS A 93 1.99 -2.63 2.85
N SER A 94 1.55 -2.01 1.76
CA SER A 94 2.27 -2.06 0.49
C SER A 94 3.55 -1.23 0.55
N SER A 95 4.60 -1.67 -0.14
CA SER A 95 5.90 -0.98 -0.16
C SER A 95 5.78 0.48 -0.62
N LEU A 96 4.95 0.73 -1.65
CA LEU A 96 4.73 2.06 -2.22
C LEU A 96 4.13 3.07 -1.22
N VAL A 97 3.22 2.63 -0.36
CA VAL A 97 2.61 3.49 0.65
C VAL A 97 3.48 3.56 1.91
N GLY A 98 4.12 2.43 2.27
CA GLY A 98 4.99 2.34 3.44
C GLY A 98 6.18 3.30 3.38
N MET A 99 6.82 3.39 2.21
CA MET A 99 7.99 4.25 1.95
C MET A 99 7.63 5.74 1.84
N ALA A 100 6.36 6.08 1.55
CA ALA A 100 5.97 7.47 1.36
C ALA A 100 6.05 8.29 2.67
N PRO A 101 6.42 9.59 2.59
CA PRO A 101 6.44 10.49 3.75
C PRO A 101 5.08 10.55 4.46
N PRO A 102 5.02 10.71 5.79
CA PRO A 102 3.77 10.66 6.55
C PRO A 102 2.68 11.59 6.02
N LYS A 103 3.04 12.81 5.60
CA LYS A 103 2.10 13.79 5.03
C LYS A 103 1.54 13.36 3.67
N MET A 104 2.27 12.55 2.91
CA MET A 104 1.92 12.12 1.56
C MET A 104 1.32 10.71 1.48
N LYS A 105 1.36 9.92 2.57
CA LYS A 105 0.82 8.55 2.61
C LYS A 105 -0.61 8.45 2.11
N GLY A 106 -1.49 9.36 2.50
CA GLY A 106 -2.90 9.37 2.05
C GLY A 106 -3.04 9.64 0.54
N LYS A 107 -2.21 10.52 -0.02
CA LYS A 107 -2.18 10.79 -1.47
C LYS A 107 -1.65 9.58 -2.24
N MET A 108 -0.57 8.98 -1.72
CA MET A 108 0.02 7.76 -2.31
C MET A 108 -0.95 6.59 -2.26
N ALA A 109 -1.61 6.36 -1.12
CA ALA A 109 -2.62 5.30 -0.98
C ALA A 109 -3.77 5.44 -1.99
N ARG A 110 -4.23 6.67 -2.27
CA ARG A 110 -5.26 6.93 -3.29
C ARG A 110 -4.78 6.57 -4.69
N MET A 111 -3.53 6.92 -5.04
CA MET A 111 -2.96 6.59 -6.35
C MET A 111 -2.75 5.08 -6.50
N VAL A 112 -2.24 4.40 -5.46
CA VAL A 112 -2.10 2.94 -5.44
C VAL A 112 -3.46 2.27 -5.57
N ALA A 113 -4.48 2.72 -4.84
CA ALA A 113 -5.83 2.15 -4.90
C ALA A 113 -6.45 2.24 -6.31
N THR A 114 -6.26 3.38 -7.00
CA THR A 114 -6.74 3.54 -8.39
C THR A 114 -6.07 2.53 -9.34
N LYS A 115 -4.77 2.35 -9.22
CA LYS A 115 -4.05 1.38 -10.04
C LYS A 115 -4.35 -0.06 -9.65
N ALA A 116 -4.52 -0.34 -8.35
CA ALA A 116 -4.94 -1.64 -7.87
C ALA A 116 -6.34 -2.04 -8.39
N ALA A 117 -7.30 -1.09 -8.43
CA ALA A 117 -8.61 -1.33 -9.01
C ALA A 117 -8.53 -1.73 -10.50
N LEU A 118 -7.68 -1.05 -11.28
CA LEU A 118 -7.48 -1.36 -12.69
C LEU A 118 -6.79 -2.72 -12.87
N SER A 119 -5.71 -2.97 -12.13
CA SER A 119 -4.98 -4.25 -12.16
C SER A 119 -5.89 -5.42 -11.80
N THR A 120 -6.70 -5.27 -10.75
CA THR A 120 -7.64 -6.33 -10.33
C THR A 120 -8.70 -6.61 -11.38
N ARG A 121 -9.24 -5.57 -12.05
CA ARG A 121 -10.21 -5.75 -13.15
C ARG A 121 -9.60 -6.48 -14.32
N LEU A 122 -8.37 -6.13 -14.68
CA LEU A 122 -7.64 -6.83 -15.74
C LEU A 122 -7.44 -8.31 -15.39
N ASP A 123 -6.94 -8.60 -14.17
CA ASP A 123 -6.72 -9.96 -13.71
C ASP A 123 -8.01 -10.79 -13.61
N ALA A 124 -9.13 -10.13 -13.25
CA ALA A 124 -10.43 -10.78 -13.08
C ALA A 124 -11.14 -11.06 -14.41
N LEU A 125 -10.96 -10.20 -15.42
CA LEU A 125 -11.66 -10.23 -16.70
C LEU A 125 -10.81 -10.82 -17.83
N ALA A 126 -9.53 -11.12 -17.60
CA ALA A 126 -8.68 -11.78 -18.58
C ALA A 126 -9.16 -13.21 -18.82
N ASP A 127 -9.45 -13.53 -20.08
CA ASP A 127 -9.82 -14.88 -20.49
C ASP A 127 -8.66 -15.86 -20.26
N ALA A 128 -8.98 -17.15 -20.09
CA ALA A 128 -8.00 -18.20 -19.82
C ALA A 128 -6.93 -18.29 -20.92
N ASP A 129 -7.32 -18.05 -22.16
CA ASP A 129 -6.44 -18.11 -23.32
C ASP A 129 -5.51 -16.87 -23.40
N SER A 130 -5.99 -15.70 -23.01
CA SER A 130 -5.18 -14.48 -22.96
C SER A 130 -4.22 -14.42 -21.76
N LYS A 131 -4.44 -15.24 -20.72
CA LYS A 131 -3.50 -15.37 -19.59
C LYS A 131 -2.19 -16.03 -19.95
N SER A 132 -2.17 -16.88 -20.97
CA SER A 132 -0.95 -17.53 -21.47
C SER A 132 -0.03 -16.56 -22.23
N ASP A 133 -0.59 -15.60 -22.96
CA ASP A 133 0.16 -14.57 -23.69
C ASP A 133 0.53 -13.35 -22.80
N LEU A 134 -0.25 -13.11 -21.75
CA LEU A 134 -0.01 -12.08 -20.72
C LEU A 134 0.83 -12.61 -19.54
N SER A 135 1.68 -13.59 -19.75
CA SER A 135 2.52 -14.20 -18.69
C SER A 135 3.49 -13.23 -18.01
N ALA A 136 3.66 -12.03 -18.53
CA ALA A 136 4.35 -10.95 -17.86
C ALA A 136 3.32 -9.96 -17.28
N PRO A 137 3.38 -9.58 -16.00
CA PRO A 137 2.51 -8.57 -15.38
C PRO A 137 2.86 -7.16 -15.87
N THR A 138 2.71 -6.93 -17.17
CA THR A 138 3.19 -5.72 -17.87
C THR A 138 2.51 -4.46 -17.33
N ILE A 139 1.19 -4.47 -17.19
CA ILE A 139 0.41 -3.31 -16.71
C ILE A 139 0.62 -3.07 -15.24
N GLY A 140 0.74 -4.13 -14.44
CA GLY A 140 1.05 -4.03 -13.01
C GLY A 140 2.44 -3.43 -12.78
N ALA A 141 3.45 -3.95 -13.47
CA ALA A 141 4.84 -3.49 -13.39
C ALA A 141 5.00 -2.04 -13.91
N GLU A 142 4.38 -1.71 -15.04
CA GLU A 142 4.37 -0.36 -15.59
C GLU A 142 3.69 0.64 -14.65
N SER A 143 2.56 0.26 -14.07
CA SER A 143 1.84 1.07 -13.09
C SER A 143 2.68 1.30 -11.82
N ARG A 144 3.42 0.28 -11.37
CA ARG A 144 4.35 0.37 -10.25
C ARG A 144 5.48 1.35 -10.55
N ALA A 145 6.13 1.24 -11.70
CA ALA A 145 7.20 2.14 -12.14
C ALA A 145 6.72 3.60 -12.20
N LYS A 146 5.53 3.84 -12.75
CA LYS A 146 4.89 5.18 -12.77
C LYS A 146 4.64 5.73 -11.36
N LEU A 147 4.19 4.89 -10.43
CA LEU A 147 3.95 5.29 -9.04
C LEU A 147 5.24 5.54 -8.27
N GLU A 148 6.29 4.76 -8.50
CA GLU A 148 7.61 4.98 -7.90
C GLU A 148 8.25 6.29 -8.40
N ALA A 149 8.14 6.58 -9.69
CA ALA A 149 8.57 7.87 -10.24
C ALA A 149 7.78 9.04 -9.62
N ARG A 150 6.47 8.86 -9.43
CA ARG A 150 5.62 9.87 -8.78
C ARG A 150 5.95 10.05 -7.29
N ALA A 151 6.28 8.97 -6.57
CA ALA A 151 6.71 9.02 -5.17
C ALA A 151 7.98 9.85 -5.02
N ARG A 152 9.00 9.60 -5.85
CA ARG A 152 10.25 10.40 -5.88
C ARG A 152 9.97 11.89 -6.13
N GLY A 153 9.06 12.23 -7.04
CA GLY A 153 8.64 13.61 -7.28
C GLY A 153 7.94 14.25 -6.08
N LEU A 154 7.17 13.48 -5.31
CA LEU A 154 6.52 13.96 -4.10
C LEU A 154 7.51 14.20 -2.96
N ASP A 155 8.52 13.36 -2.81
CA ASP A 155 9.61 13.53 -1.84
C ASP A 155 10.42 14.80 -2.13
N HIS A 156 10.72 15.04 -3.40
CA HIS A 156 11.43 16.26 -3.84
C HIS A 156 10.63 17.53 -3.55
N VAL A 157 9.33 17.53 -3.82
CA VAL A 157 8.45 18.68 -3.51
C VAL A 157 8.38 18.94 -2.00
N GLN A 158 8.38 17.90 -1.17
CA GLN A 158 8.36 18.06 0.28
C GLN A 158 9.69 18.61 0.81
N SER A 159 10.84 18.16 0.29
CA SER A 159 12.14 18.71 0.67
C SER A 159 12.26 20.19 0.31
N ILE A 160 11.82 20.60 -0.87
CA ILE A 160 11.80 22.01 -1.27
C ILE A 160 10.87 22.84 -0.37
N SER A 161 9.69 22.34 -0.05
CA SER A 161 8.74 23.04 0.84
C SER A 161 9.28 23.18 2.27
N GLY A 162 10.02 22.17 2.76
CA GLY A 162 10.70 22.23 4.04
C GLY A 162 11.82 23.26 4.08
N ILE A 163 12.61 23.36 3.03
CA ILE A 163 13.67 24.38 2.88
C ILE A 163 13.06 25.79 2.82
N ARG A 164 11.95 25.95 2.13
CA ARG A 164 11.24 27.23 2.04
C ARG A 164 10.64 27.69 3.37
N ALA A 165 10.09 26.75 4.14
CA ALA A 165 9.55 27.03 5.48
C ALA A 165 10.66 27.44 6.47
N ASN A 166 11.83 26.80 6.41
CA ASN A 166 12.99 27.16 7.25
C ASN A 166 13.57 28.53 6.86
N ARG A 167 13.66 28.86 5.57
CA ARG A 167 14.11 30.21 5.14
C ARG A 167 13.18 31.31 5.64
N GLY A 168 11.87 31.12 5.53
CA GLY A 168 10.90 32.12 6.03
C GLY A 168 10.95 32.33 7.54
N ALA A 169 11.30 31.29 8.32
CA ALA A 169 11.51 31.42 9.76
C ALA A 169 12.80 32.20 10.10
N ASP A 170 13.88 31.96 9.35
CA ASP A 170 15.18 32.63 9.55
C ASP A 170 15.11 34.13 9.19
N ASP A 171 14.42 34.49 8.13
CA ASP A 171 14.16 35.87 7.74
C ASP A 171 13.28 36.62 8.75
N GLY A 172 12.30 35.94 9.36
CA GLY A 172 11.46 36.50 10.41
C GLY A 172 12.23 36.78 11.72
N TYR A 173 13.20 35.97 12.06
CA TYR A 173 14.10 36.21 13.20
C TYR A 173 15.03 37.40 12.96
N LYS A 174 15.59 37.53 11.75
CA LYS A 174 16.46 38.64 11.38
C LYS A 174 15.72 39.97 11.39
N GLN A 175 14.47 40.02 10.89
CA GLN A 175 13.66 41.25 10.94
C GLN A 175 13.27 41.66 12.36
N LYS A 176 12.99 40.72 13.27
CA LYS A 176 12.71 41.01 14.68
C LYS A 176 13.95 41.47 15.42
N ALA A 177 15.13 40.92 15.15
CA ALA A 177 16.38 41.37 15.75
C ALA A 177 16.71 42.82 15.36
N PHE A 178 16.54 43.19 14.08
CA PHE A 178 16.75 44.55 13.60
C PHE A 178 15.75 45.59 14.20
N ALA A 179 14.51 45.14 14.47
CA ALA A 179 13.49 46.04 15.06
C ALA A 179 13.67 46.23 16.59
N MET A 180 14.54 45.45 17.24
CA MET A 180 14.86 45.58 18.67
C MET A 180 16.11 46.44 18.92
N GLU A 181 16.93 46.73 17.88
CA GLU A 181 18.14 47.55 17.97
C GLU A 181 17.91 49.01 17.51
N SER A 182 16.70 49.34 17.05
CA SER A 182 16.24 50.69 16.66
C SER A 182 15.26 51.25 17.70
#